data_920f8468e910403b42f25d759fefac9a
#
_entry.id   920f8468e910403b42f25d759fefac9a
#
_cell.length_a   1.000
_cell.length_b   1.000
_cell.length_c   1.000
_cell.angle_alpha   90.00
_cell.angle_beta   90.00
_cell.angle_gamma   90.00
#
_symmetry.space_group_name_H-M   'P 1'
#
loop_
_entity.id
_entity.type
_entity.pdbx_description
1 polymer ?
#
loop_
_entity_poly.entity_id
_entity_poly.type
_entity_poly.pdbx_seq_one_letter_code
_entity_poly.pdbx_strand_id
1 'polypeptide(L)'
;ADPKFFLPVHGEYKHLKKHAMTAASLGIPSDRILIAEIGDSITLSQDGIRVGEPVPAGSVMVDGLGVGDVGNVVLRDRRHLSEDGLVIVVATVNSRTGQVMAGPDLVSRGFVYVRESEQLMDEARRLVTQCFEKCAAENVRDWNSVKTRVREVLSSYIYRKTKRSPMILPILMEV
;
A
#
# COMPACT_ATOMS: atom_id res chain seq x y z
N ALA A 1 42.97 5.90 13.03
CA ALA A 1 43.35 4.71 12.23
C ALA A 1 44.23 5.06 11.02
N ASP A 2 44.24 6.33 10.61
CA ASP A 2 45.00 6.85 9.45
C ASP A 2 44.83 5.95 8.18
N PRO A 3 43.62 5.78 7.67
CA PRO A 3 43.35 4.89 6.57
C PRO A 3 43.91 5.48 5.26
N LYS A 4 44.49 4.63 4.42
CA LYS A 4 44.99 5.04 3.10
C LYS A 4 43.84 5.41 2.14
N PHE A 5 42.68 4.74 2.25
CA PHE A 5 41.46 4.98 1.48
C PHE A 5 40.24 5.04 2.41
N PHE A 6 39.23 5.75 1.97
CA PHE A 6 38.00 5.90 2.71
C PHE A 6 36.76 5.61 1.84
N LEU A 7 35.91 4.69 2.28
CA LEU A 7 34.67 4.32 1.62
C LEU A 7 33.53 4.41 2.64
N PRO A 8 32.71 5.47 2.61
CA PRO A 8 31.54 5.55 3.48
C PRO A 8 30.50 4.52 3.09
N VAL A 9 29.92 3.85 4.09
CA VAL A 9 28.85 2.85 3.93
C VAL A 9 27.70 3.18 4.86
N HIS A 10 26.54 2.63 4.56
CA HIS A 10 25.26 2.84 5.26
C HIS A 10 24.65 4.22 5.11
N GLY A 11 23.34 4.23 4.93
CA GLY A 11 22.52 5.42 4.77
C GLY A 11 22.25 5.79 3.32
N GLU A 12 21.58 6.90 3.13
CA GLU A 12 21.30 7.48 1.82
C GLU A 12 22.50 8.24 1.27
N TYR A 13 22.54 8.53 -0.02
CA TYR A 13 23.61 9.28 -0.68
C TYR A 13 24.03 10.56 0.07
N LYS A 14 23.05 11.31 0.60
CA LYS A 14 23.33 12.53 1.39
C LYS A 14 24.18 12.25 2.65
N HIS A 15 23.99 11.09 3.28
CA HIS A 15 24.76 10.68 4.45
C HIS A 15 26.18 10.27 4.04
N LEU A 16 26.30 9.49 2.96
CA LEU A 16 27.61 9.09 2.41
C LEU A 16 28.43 10.31 2.01
N LYS A 17 27.79 11.29 1.35
CA LYS A 17 28.45 12.55 0.97
C LYS A 17 28.91 13.35 2.17
N LYS A 18 28.09 13.50 3.22
CA LYS A 18 28.50 14.18 4.46
C LYS A 18 29.65 13.45 5.14
N HIS A 19 29.63 12.14 5.19
CA HIS A 19 30.69 11.34 5.78
C HIS A 19 32.00 11.47 5.00
N ALA A 20 31.91 11.45 3.67
CA ALA A 20 33.08 11.73 2.79
C ALA A 20 33.67 13.13 3.04
N MET A 21 32.84 14.16 3.19
CA MET A 21 33.30 15.53 3.52
C MET A 21 33.97 15.57 4.88
N THR A 22 33.50 14.87 5.87
CA THR A 22 34.12 14.76 7.19
C THR A 22 35.49 14.09 7.08
N ALA A 23 35.60 13.00 6.30
CA ALA A 23 36.87 12.33 6.06
C ALA A 23 37.91 13.27 5.38
N ALA A 24 37.48 14.05 4.38
CA ALA A 24 38.32 15.05 3.74
C ALA A 24 38.77 16.15 4.72
N SER A 25 37.90 16.63 5.60
CA SER A 25 38.24 17.63 6.61
C SER A 25 39.24 17.12 7.66
N LEU A 26 39.34 15.81 7.83
CA LEU A 26 40.33 15.15 8.70
C LEU A 26 41.64 14.82 7.97
N GLY A 27 41.83 15.26 6.72
CA GLY A 27 43.06 15.16 6.00
C GLY A 27 43.16 14.01 4.99
N ILE A 28 42.09 13.24 4.77
CA ILE A 28 42.11 12.21 3.73
C ILE A 28 41.94 12.88 2.36
N PRO A 29 42.90 12.69 1.43
CA PRO A 29 42.83 13.28 0.08
C PRO A 29 41.56 12.84 -0.67
N SER A 30 40.95 13.76 -1.42
CA SER A 30 39.70 13.51 -2.13
C SER A 30 39.77 12.40 -3.18
N ASP A 31 40.93 12.19 -3.80
CA ASP A 31 41.21 11.10 -4.72
C ASP A 31 41.31 9.72 -4.05
N ARG A 32 41.31 9.68 -2.72
CA ARG A 32 41.30 8.48 -1.89
C ARG A 32 39.99 8.24 -1.19
N ILE A 33 38.98 9.07 -1.48
CA ILE A 33 37.62 8.94 -0.95
C ILE A 33 36.72 8.50 -2.09
N LEU A 34 36.06 7.34 -1.93
CA LEU A 34 35.14 6.79 -2.92
C LEU A 34 33.73 6.67 -2.31
N ILE A 35 32.72 7.28 -2.97
CA ILE A 35 31.33 7.04 -2.67
C ILE A 35 30.83 6.05 -3.73
N ALA A 36 30.36 4.87 -3.26
CA ALA A 36 29.85 3.80 -4.12
C ALA A 36 28.34 3.66 -3.98
N GLU A 37 27.70 3.19 -5.03
CA GLU A 37 26.27 2.86 -5.06
C GLU A 37 26.03 1.36 -4.85
N ILE A 38 24.77 0.98 -4.58
CA ILE A 38 24.42 -0.43 -4.44
C ILE A 38 24.58 -1.12 -5.79
N GLY A 39 25.38 -2.17 -5.82
CA GLY A 39 25.72 -2.88 -7.05
C GLY A 39 27.11 -2.60 -7.57
N ASP A 40 27.77 -1.52 -7.14
CA ASP A 40 29.16 -1.26 -7.51
C ASP A 40 30.09 -2.32 -6.90
N SER A 41 30.91 -2.93 -7.72
CA SER A 41 31.98 -3.78 -7.24
C SER A 41 33.24 -2.93 -7.02
N ILE A 42 33.85 -3.07 -5.84
CA ILE A 42 35.01 -2.27 -5.46
C ILE A 42 36.23 -3.19 -5.28
N THR A 43 37.28 -2.93 -6.04
CA THR A 43 38.56 -3.61 -5.87
C THR A 43 39.52 -2.70 -5.13
N LEU A 44 40.01 -3.15 -3.98
CA LEU A 44 41.03 -2.48 -3.21
C LEU A 44 42.35 -3.25 -3.32
N SER A 45 43.42 -2.56 -3.73
CA SER A 45 44.80 -3.10 -3.84
C SER A 45 45.81 -2.17 -3.18
N GLN A 46 47.06 -2.57 -3.19
CA GLN A 46 48.16 -1.68 -2.74
C GLN A 46 48.29 -0.42 -3.60
N ASP A 47 47.91 -0.53 -4.89
CA ASP A 47 48.05 0.52 -5.88
C ASP A 47 46.89 1.51 -5.89
N GLY A 48 45.72 1.12 -5.33
CA GLY A 48 44.58 2.01 -5.31
C GLY A 48 43.24 1.31 -5.07
N ILE A 49 42.20 2.14 -5.19
CA ILE A 49 40.80 1.73 -5.14
C ILE A 49 40.19 1.93 -6.52
N ARG A 50 39.46 0.96 -7.04
CA ARG A 50 38.81 1.01 -8.36
C ARG A 50 37.37 0.49 -8.27
N VAL A 51 36.49 1.17 -9.01
CA VAL A 51 35.13 0.65 -9.29
C VAL A 51 35.28 -0.32 -10.48
N GLY A 52 34.78 -1.54 -10.31
CA GLY A 52 34.74 -2.57 -11.35
C GLY A 52 33.35 -2.67 -12.01
N GLU A 53 33.13 -3.77 -12.72
CA GLU A 53 31.82 -4.02 -13.34
C GLU A 53 30.74 -4.16 -12.27
N PRO A 54 29.56 -3.51 -12.46
CA PRO A 54 28.49 -3.59 -11.51
C PRO A 54 27.89 -5.01 -11.47
N VAL A 55 27.45 -5.42 -10.29
CA VAL A 55 26.72 -6.68 -10.09
C VAL A 55 25.23 -6.42 -9.95
N PRO A 56 24.36 -7.37 -10.35
CA PRO A 56 22.93 -7.23 -10.12
C PRO A 56 22.65 -6.95 -8.64
N ALA A 57 21.99 -5.83 -8.37
CA ALA A 57 21.66 -5.38 -7.04
C ALA A 57 20.24 -4.83 -7.01
N GLY A 58 19.56 -4.95 -5.88
CA GLY A 58 18.21 -4.46 -5.71
C GLY A 58 17.55 -5.04 -4.46
N SER A 59 16.32 -4.63 -4.24
CA SER A 59 15.49 -5.16 -3.14
C SER A 59 14.80 -6.43 -3.62
N VAL A 60 14.98 -7.51 -2.89
CA VAL A 60 14.22 -8.74 -3.05
C VAL A 60 13.20 -8.80 -1.92
N MET A 61 11.92 -8.83 -2.27
CA MET A 61 10.84 -8.92 -1.29
C MET A 61 10.73 -10.36 -0.81
N VAL A 62 10.61 -10.54 0.51
CA VAL A 62 10.43 -11.85 1.15
C VAL A 62 9.13 -11.84 1.93
N ASP A 63 8.27 -12.81 1.69
CA ASP A 63 6.99 -12.98 2.37
C ASP A 63 6.79 -14.45 2.77
N GLY A 64 6.92 -14.73 4.06
CA GLY A 64 6.93 -16.12 4.56
C GLY A 64 8.04 -16.93 3.91
N LEU A 65 7.68 -18.00 3.21
CA LEU A 65 8.61 -18.84 2.48
C LEU A 65 8.86 -18.39 1.03
N GLY A 66 8.12 -17.38 0.55
CA GLY A 66 8.25 -16.83 -0.81
C GLY A 66 9.37 -15.80 -0.90
N VAL A 67 10.28 -15.96 -1.85
CA VAL A 67 11.35 -15.03 -2.17
C VAL A 67 11.10 -14.42 -3.54
N GLY A 68 10.94 -13.10 -3.62
CA GLY A 68 10.66 -12.40 -4.87
C GLY A 68 9.22 -12.49 -5.37
N ASP A 69 8.33 -13.15 -4.63
CA ASP A 69 6.97 -13.53 -5.06
C ASP A 69 5.87 -12.54 -4.60
N VAL A 70 6.24 -11.45 -3.92
CA VAL A 70 5.26 -10.45 -3.46
C VAL A 70 5.06 -9.39 -4.52
N GLY A 71 3.95 -9.51 -5.28
CA GLY A 71 3.59 -8.52 -6.29
C GLY A 71 3.17 -7.17 -5.71
N ASN A 72 3.37 -6.10 -6.49
CA ASN A 72 3.00 -4.73 -6.12
C ASN A 72 1.53 -4.57 -5.69
N VAL A 73 0.64 -5.39 -6.23
CA VAL A 73 -0.80 -5.38 -5.89
C VAL A 73 -1.00 -5.80 -4.43
N VAL A 74 -0.36 -6.89 -4.02
CA VAL A 74 -0.45 -7.41 -2.63
C VAL A 74 0.10 -6.39 -1.64
N LEU A 75 1.24 -5.77 -1.95
CA LEU A 75 1.84 -4.75 -1.09
C LEU A 75 0.95 -3.50 -0.96
N ARG A 76 0.37 -3.05 -2.08
CA ARG A 76 -0.57 -1.93 -2.10
C ARG A 76 -1.80 -2.23 -1.26
N ASP A 77 -2.39 -3.41 -1.41
CA ASP A 77 -3.59 -3.80 -0.68
C ASP A 77 -3.31 -3.94 0.82
N ARG A 78 -2.18 -4.55 1.21
CA ARG A 78 -1.74 -4.62 2.61
C ARG A 78 -1.53 -3.23 3.21
N ARG A 79 -0.92 -2.32 2.47
CA ARG A 79 -0.74 -0.93 2.90
C ARG A 79 -2.08 -0.24 3.11
N HIS A 80 -2.99 -0.34 2.15
CA HIS A 80 -4.33 0.25 2.23
C HIS A 80 -5.10 -0.30 3.45
N LEU A 81 -5.07 -1.62 3.65
CA LEU A 81 -5.69 -2.25 4.82
C LEU A 81 -5.08 -1.77 6.15
N SER A 82 -3.78 -1.56 6.20
CA SER A 82 -3.09 -1.10 7.43
C SER A 82 -3.34 0.36 7.76
N GLU A 83 -3.51 1.22 6.74
CA GLU A 83 -3.72 2.66 6.91
C GLU A 83 -5.17 3.00 7.28
N ASP A 84 -6.13 2.47 6.53
CA ASP A 84 -7.54 2.90 6.60
C ASP A 84 -8.52 1.78 6.97
N GLY A 85 -8.07 0.52 6.96
CA GLY A 85 -8.89 -0.62 7.32
C GLY A 85 -9.84 -1.08 6.21
N LEU A 86 -10.88 -1.83 6.60
CA LEU A 86 -11.79 -2.55 5.72
C LEU A 86 -13.25 -2.32 6.12
N VAL A 87 -14.12 -2.14 5.12
CA VAL A 87 -15.59 -2.16 5.25
C VAL A 87 -16.14 -3.22 4.31
N ILE A 88 -16.81 -4.22 4.86
CA ILE A 88 -17.47 -5.28 4.10
C ILE A 88 -18.97 -4.97 4.05
N VAL A 89 -19.56 -5.09 2.87
CA VAL A 89 -21.01 -5.00 2.65
C VAL A 89 -21.50 -6.38 2.25
N VAL A 90 -22.42 -6.96 3.03
CA VAL A 90 -23.00 -8.27 2.73
C VAL A 90 -24.48 -8.10 2.43
N ALA A 91 -24.94 -8.60 1.30
CA ALA A 91 -26.35 -8.59 0.93
C ALA A 91 -26.73 -9.85 0.15
N THR A 92 -27.96 -10.35 0.40
CA THR A 92 -28.57 -11.39 -0.42
C THR A 92 -29.56 -10.75 -1.39
N VAL A 93 -29.42 -11.08 -2.66
CA VAL A 93 -30.18 -10.46 -3.74
C VAL A 93 -30.89 -11.52 -4.58
N ASN A 94 -32.10 -11.21 -5.02
CA ASN A 94 -32.83 -12.06 -5.96
C ASN A 94 -32.25 -11.90 -7.36
N SER A 95 -31.76 -13.01 -7.94
CA SER A 95 -31.09 -13.01 -9.25
C SER A 95 -32.01 -12.54 -10.40
N ARG A 96 -33.32 -12.72 -10.29
CA ARG A 96 -34.30 -12.33 -11.33
C ARG A 96 -34.78 -10.90 -11.19
N THR A 97 -35.02 -10.43 -9.98
CA THR A 97 -35.61 -9.10 -9.73
C THR A 97 -34.58 -8.04 -9.37
N GLY A 98 -33.37 -8.44 -8.91
CA GLY A 98 -32.36 -7.53 -8.38
C GLY A 98 -32.67 -6.96 -7.00
N GLN A 99 -33.80 -7.40 -6.38
CA GLN A 99 -34.19 -6.92 -5.06
C GLN A 99 -33.35 -7.53 -3.94
N VAL A 100 -33.07 -6.75 -2.92
CA VAL A 100 -32.40 -7.23 -1.70
C VAL A 100 -33.39 -8.05 -0.89
N MET A 101 -33.04 -9.30 -0.60
CA MET A 101 -33.82 -10.25 0.19
C MET A 101 -33.40 -10.24 1.66
N ALA A 102 -32.10 -9.99 1.93
CA ALA A 102 -31.55 -9.86 3.28
C ALA A 102 -30.35 -8.92 3.29
N GLY A 103 -30.17 -8.19 4.38
CA GLY A 103 -29.16 -7.13 4.50
C GLY A 103 -29.67 -5.78 3.96
N PRO A 104 -28.77 -4.86 3.51
CA PRO A 104 -27.31 -4.98 3.56
C PRO A 104 -26.75 -4.88 4.99
N ASP A 105 -25.86 -5.78 5.33
CA ASP A 105 -25.10 -5.72 6.56
C ASP A 105 -23.71 -5.12 6.30
N LEU A 106 -23.28 -4.22 7.18
CA LEU A 106 -21.98 -3.59 7.11
C LEU A 106 -21.11 -4.03 8.28
N VAL A 107 -19.94 -4.58 7.96
CA VAL A 107 -18.94 -4.99 8.94
C VAL A 107 -17.65 -4.21 8.68
N SER A 108 -17.11 -3.60 9.73
CA SER A 108 -15.82 -2.89 9.61
C SER A 108 -14.73 -3.54 10.45
N ARG A 109 -13.48 -3.48 9.96
CA ARG A 109 -12.28 -3.89 10.68
C ARG A 109 -11.15 -2.91 10.41
N GLY A 110 -10.50 -2.46 11.49
CA GLY A 110 -9.37 -1.51 11.40
C GLY A 110 -9.72 -0.11 10.92
N PHE A 111 -11.01 0.18 10.64
CA PHE A 111 -11.45 1.48 10.13
C PHE A 111 -11.93 2.40 11.25
N VAL A 112 -12.99 2.03 11.96
CA VAL A 112 -13.59 2.80 13.06
C VAL A 112 -13.93 1.91 14.25
N TYR A 113 -13.96 2.51 15.44
CA TYR A 113 -14.50 1.83 16.59
C TYR A 113 -16.04 1.88 16.53
N VAL A 114 -16.65 0.74 16.27
CA VAL A 114 -18.09 0.63 15.93
C VAL A 114 -19.00 1.27 16.98
N ARG A 115 -18.68 1.16 18.27
CA ARG A 115 -19.48 1.74 19.35
C ARG A 115 -19.58 3.27 19.32
N GLU A 116 -18.57 3.94 18.79
CA GLU A 116 -18.51 5.42 18.70
C GLU A 116 -18.99 5.92 17.32
N SER A 117 -19.32 5.02 16.41
CA SER A 117 -19.59 5.34 15.00
C SER A 117 -20.90 4.75 14.50
N GLU A 118 -21.86 4.46 15.39
CA GLU A 118 -23.17 3.88 15.03
C GLU A 118 -23.89 4.72 13.98
N GLN A 119 -23.94 6.05 14.16
CA GLN A 119 -24.56 6.95 13.18
C GLN A 119 -23.92 6.88 11.80
N LEU A 120 -22.58 6.81 11.75
CA LEU A 120 -21.85 6.69 10.49
C LEU A 120 -22.20 5.39 9.76
N MET A 121 -22.26 4.29 10.50
CA MET A 121 -22.58 2.97 9.94
C MET A 121 -24.04 2.85 9.52
N ASP A 122 -24.97 3.47 10.26
CA ASP A 122 -26.39 3.49 9.92
C ASP A 122 -26.68 4.35 8.70
N GLU A 123 -26.06 5.51 8.58
CA GLU A 123 -26.13 6.33 7.36
C GLU A 123 -25.52 5.59 6.17
N ALA A 124 -24.37 4.93 6.34
CA ALA A 124 -23.76 4.10 5.32
C ALA A 124 -24.68 2.97 4.85
N ARG A 125 -25.34 2.26 5.79
CA ARG A 125 -26.31 1.19 5.49
C ARG A 125 -27.46 1.73 4.66
N ARG A 126 -28.05 2.88 5.05
CA ARG A 126 -29.15 3.52 4.30
C ARG A 126 -28.72 3.86 2.86
N LEU A 127 -27.54 4.42 2.69
CA LEU A 127 -27.03 4.76 1.36
C LEU A 127 -26.83 3.53 0.48
N VAL A 128 -26.35 2.44 1.04
CA VAL A 128 -26.24 1.16 0.32
C VAL A 128 -27.59 0.60 -0.07
N THR A 129 -28.58 0.64 0.84
CA THR A 129 -29.97 0.22 0.54
C THR A 129 -30.54 1.02 -0.63
N GLN A 130 -30.43 2.35 -0.58
CA GLN A 130 -30.87 3.22 -1.67
C GLN A 130 -30.14 2.94 -2.98
N CYS A 131 -28.85 2.61 -2.92
CA CYS A 131 -28.07 2.24 -4.10
C CYS A 131 -28.60 0.94 -4.74
N PHE A 132 -28.93 -0.07 -3.95
CA PHE A 132 -29.56 -1.30 -4.45
C PHE A 132 -30.93 -1.05 -5.06
N GLU A 133 -31.79 -0.30 -4.37
CA GLU A 133 -33.13 0.07 -4.87
C GLU A 133 -33.03 0.79 -6.22
N LYS A 134 -32.09 1.72 -6.34
CA LYS A 134 -31.83 2.44 -7.60
C LYS A 134 -31.34 1.50 -8.70
N CYS A 135 -30.40 0.60 -8.40
CA CYS A 135 -29.94 -0.40 -9.35
C CYS A 135 -31.08 -1.30 -9.85
N ALA A 136 -31.98 -1.74 -8.94
CA ALA A 136 -33.13 -2.54 -9.29
C ALA A 136 -34.12 -1.76 -10.18
N ALA A 137 -34.40 -0.49 -9.86
CA ALA A 137 -35.29 0.38 -10.64
C ALA A 137 -34.72 0.68 -12.05
N GLU A 138 -33.42 0.85 -12.17
CA GLU A 138 -32.70 1.04 -13.43
C GLU A 138 -32.46 -0.27 -14.20
N ASN A 139 -32.93 -1.40 -13.68
CA ASN A 139 -32.75 -2.74 -14.26
C ASN A 139 -31.26 -3.14 -14.45
N VAL A 140 -30.38 -2.64 -13.59
CA VAL A 140 -28.96 -3.01 -13.60
C VAL A 140 -28.81 -4.41 -13.00
N ARG A 141 -28.51 -5.39 -13.83
CA ARG A 141 -28.40 -6.82 -13.45
C ARG A 141 -26.97 -7.34 -13.41
N ASP A 142 -26.03 -6.57 -13.92
CA ASP A 142 -24.62 -6.92 -13.84
C ASP A 142 -24.10 -6.65 -12.42
N TRP A 143 -23.77 -7.73 -11.72
CA TRP A 143 -23.31 -7.68 -10.34
C TRP A 143 -21.98 -6.92 -10.17
N ASN A 144 -21.14 -6.88 -11.19
CA ASN A 144 -19.90 -6.09 -11.14
C ASN A 144 -20.23 -4.59 -11.14
N SER A 145 -21.20 -4.18 -11.95
CA SER A 145 -21.70 -2.80 -11.98
C SER A 145 -22.35 -2.42 -10.62
N VAL A 146 -23.16 -3.30 -10.05
CA VAL A 146 -23.78 -3.08 -8.74
C VAL A 146 -22.71 -2.94 -7.64
N LYS A 147 -21.75 -3.86 -7.59
CA LYS A 147 -20.61 -3.80 -6.64
C LYS A 147 -19.81 -2.51 -6.81
N THR A 148 -19.59 -2.06 -8.04
CA THR A 148 -18.87 -0.81 -8.32
C THR A 148 -19.62 0.40 -7.80
N ARG A 149 -20.94 0.50 -8.08
CA ARG A 149 -21.78 1.60 -7.56
C ARG A 149 -21.82 1.63 -6.03
N VAL A 150 -21.97 0.48 -5.37
CA VAL A 150 -21.93 0.40 -3.89
C VAL A 150 -20.59 0.90 -3.38
N ARG A 151 -19.48 0.49 -4.02
CA ARG A 151 -18.13 0.93 -3.65
C ARG A 151 -17.97 2.45 -3.79
N GLU A 152 -18.41 3.03 -4.89
CA GLU A 152 -18.33 4.48 -5.16
C GLU A 152 -19.15 5.31 -4.16
N VAL A 153 -20.40 4.89 -3.90
CA VAL A 153 -21.30 5.58 -2.94
C VAL A 153 -20.68 5.58 -1.54
N LEU A 154 -20.21 4.43 -1.07
CA LEU A 154 -19.59 4.31 0.26
C LEU A 154 -18.27 5.05 0.35
N SER A 155 -17.38 4.92 -0.65
CA SER A 155 -16.10 5.64 -0.66
C SER A 155 -16.31 7.14 -0.57
N SER A 156 -17.22 7.69 -1.39
CA SER A 156 -17.54 9.13 -1.39
C SER A 156 -18.12 9.59 -0.06
N TYR A 157 -19.03 8.82 0.52
CA TYR A 157 -19.66 9.12 1.80
C TYR A 157 -18.64 9.09 2.95
N ILE A 158 -17.90 7.99 3.08
CA ILE A 158 -16.92 7.78 4.15
C ILE A 158 -15.83 8.83 4.09
N TYR A 159 -15.28 9.10 2.90
CA TYR A 159 -14.24 10.13 2.74
C TYR A 159 -14.74 11.54 3.13
N ARG A 160 -15.96 11.90 2.76
CA ARG A 160 -16.55 13.19 3.18
C ARG A 160 -16.63 13.32 4.69
N LYS A 161 -17.05 12.28 5.38
CA LYS A 161 -17.27 12.28 6.83
C LYS A 161 -15.98 12.14 7.65
N THR A 162 -15.04 11.34 7.19
CA THR A 162 -13.89 10.92 8.01
C THR A 162 -12.52 11.31 7.45
N LYS A 163 -12.47 11.72 6.17
CA LYS A 163 -11.21 11.93 5.41
C LYS A 163 -10.36 10.67 5.29
N ARG A 164 -10.94 9.50 5.52
CA ARG A 164 -10.31 8.17 5.37
C ARG A 164 -10.93 7.42 4.21
N SER A 165 -10.18 6.50 3.64
CA SER A 165 -10.54 5.73 2.45
C SER A 165 -10.37 4.23 2.70
N PRO A 166 -11.19 3.59 3.57
CA PRO A 166 -11.06 2.16 3.82
C PRO A 166 -11.30 1.35 2.55
N MET A 167 -10.72 0.15 2.50
CA MET A 167 -11.03 -0.80 1.44
C MET A 167 -12.49 -1.24 1.56
N ILE A 168 -13.28 -1.10 0.49
CA ILE A 168 -14.69 -1.48 0.48
C ILE A 168 -14.85 -2.77 -0.32
N LEU A 169 -15.38 -3.81 0.34
CA LEU A 169 -15.58 -5.14 -0.22
C LEU A 169 -17.07 -5.52 -0.24
N PRO A 170 -17.78 -5.30 -1.36
CA PRO A 170 -19.16 -5.78 -1.51
C PRO A 170 -19.18 -7.29 -1.80
N ILE A 171 -19.94 -8.03 -0.97
CA ILE A 171 -20.20 -9.46 -1.08
C ILE A 171 -21.70 -9.61 -1.35
N LEU A 172 -22.07 -10.03 -2.55
CA LEU A 172 -23.44 -10.26 -2.96
C LEU A 172 -23.66 -11.77 -3.13
N MET A 173 -24.67 -12.29 -2.42
CA MET A 173 -25.13 -13.68 -2.53
C MET A 173 -26.40 -13.70 -3.35
N GLU A 174 -26.48 -14.58 -4.32
CA GLU A 174 -27.64 -14.73 -5.21
C GLU A 174 -28.57 -15.85 -4.73
N VAL A 175 -29.86 -15.59 -4.82
CA VAL A 175 -30.93 -16.56 -4.55
C VAL A 175 -32.05 -16.48 -5.60
#